data_09d7f6947ed3b6a9d465463450ce4a2a
#
_entry.id   09d7f6947ed3b6a9d465463450ce4a2a
#
_cell.length_a   1.000
_cell.length_b   1.000
_cell.length_c   1.000
_cell.angle_alpha   90.00
_cell.angle_beta   90.00
_cell.angle_gamma   90.00
#
_symmetry.space_group_name_H-M   'P 1'
#
loop_
_entity.id
_entity.type
_entity.pdbx_description
1 polymer ?
#
loop_
_entity_poly.entity_id
_entity_poly.type
_entity_poly.pdbx_seq_one_letter_code
_entity_poly.pdbx_strand_id
1 'polypeptide(L)'
;MTLPGKKPAQGPAATPALEVRDLTFTYPGGVAPVLDRASLVVPDGAFALLTGPTGSGKSTLLRLAKPEIAPAGERTGEVLAFGADVRSFSPAESAAAVGYVFQSPDNQIVCDTVWHEMAFGLENLGVPADEMRRRVAETCNFFGMGPWFRAQTSELSGGQRQTLALAATLAMRPRLLLLDEPTSMLDPIAEKAFLGLLFRANRELGITVVVATHAPQAMAEYATCAFAVGEGRVHEVELGELAKSRPLAALPAREAPEGAAAVDVREAWLRYDRDGDWVLRGLDLRLIQGEVRALVGGNGSGKSTLLSLAAGVARAQKGRVKNALARSQALLPQSPKAVLACETVRDELAEWAAGSGYGAAEVDAALGELGLADAADRHPYDLSGGQQQMLALQKLLLSKPDLLLLDEPTKGLDDAARAWVVHTVGAARDAGATVLLATHDMAFVEAVADRVSLLFDGCLTSTEATAEFFAASWLYGRDSR
;
A
#
# COMPACT_ATOMS: atom_id res chain seq x y z
N MET A 1 -27.57 -2.09 31.64
CA MET A 1 -27.80 -0.79 32.28
C MET A 1 -27.17 0.26 31.37
N THR A 2 -27.96 0.79 30.47
CA THR A 2 -27.54 1.71 29.38
C THR A 2 -27.43 3.10 29.94
N LEU A 3 -26.24 3.71 29.89
CA LEU A 3 -26.05 5.11 30.26
C LEU A 3 -26.58 6.01 29.13
N PRO A 4 -27.33 7.06 29.44
CA PRO A 4 -27.89 7.97 28.46
C PRO A 4 -26.77 8.85 27.87
N GLY A 5 -26.67 8.89 26.54
CA GLY A 5 -25.78 9.74 25.79
C GLY A 5 -26.05 11.23 26.06
N LYS A 6 -25.05 11.92 26.61
CA LYS A 6 -25.03 13.38 26.63
C LYS A 6 -24.82 13.87 25.21
N LYS A 7 -25.84 14.52 24.60
CA LYS A 7 -25.62 15.41 23.46
C LYS A 7 -24.60 16.48 23.86
N PRO A 8 -23.56 16.75 23.03
CA PRO A 8 -22.67 17.89 23.32
C PRO A 8 -23.49 19.18 23.22
N ALA A 9 -23.30 20.05 24.20
CA ALA A 9 -23.85 21.40 24.20
C ALA A 9 -23.29 22.16 23.00
N GLN A 10 -24.16 22.81 22.22
CA GLN A 10 -23.79 23.76 21.17
C GLN A 10 -23.19 25.02 21.84
N GLY A 11 -21.86 24.99 22.01
CA GLY A 11 -21.06 26.21 22.20
C GLY A 11 -20.86 26.93 20.85
N PRO A 12 -20.26 28.13 20.82
CA PRO A 12 -19.97 28.84 19.57
C PRO A 12 -19.24 27.88 18.62
N ALA A 13 -19.67 27.83 17.35
CA ALA A 13 -19.18 26.88 16.37
C ALA A 13 -17.64 26.88 16.37
N ALA A 14 -17.04 25.79 16.85
CA ALA A 14 -15.59 25.65 16.87
C ALA A 14 -15.07 25.76 15.44
N THR A 15 -14.02 26.53 15.23
CA THR A 15 -13.39 26.68 13.91
C THR A 15 -12.93 25.30 13.39
N PRO A 16 -13.35 24.87 12.20
CA PRO A 16 -12.93 23.59 11.64
C PRO A 16 -11.41 23.48 11.53
N ALA A 17 -10.88 22.29 11.70
CA ALA A 17 -9.45 22.05 11.49
C ALA A 17 -9.08 22.10 10.00
N LEU A 18 -9.95 21.57 9.15
CA LEU A 18 -9.84 21.66 7.69
C LEU A 18 -11.21 22.00 7.10
N GLU A 19 -11.23 23.00 6.23
CA GLU A 19 -12.42 23.36 5.46
C GLU A 19 -12.04 23.57 3.99
N VAL A 20 -12.72 22.88 3.10
CA VAL A 20 -12.55 22.99 1.65
C VAL A 20 -13.86 23.54 1.09
N ARG A 21 -13.78 24.63 0.29
CA ARG A 21 -14.93 25.32 -0.28
C ARG A 21 -14.82 25.38 -1.80
N ASP A 22 -15.73 24.73 -2.49
CA ASP A 22 -15.88 24.74 -3.96
C ASP A 22 -14.57 24.56 -4.72
N LEU A 23 -13.70 23.68 -4.20
CA LEU A 23 -12.37 23.44 -4.75
C LEU A 23 -12.46 22.71 -6.09
N THR A 24 -12.00 23.36 -7.13
CA THR A 24 -11.82 22.76 -8.46
C THR A 24 -10.33 22.75 -8.80
N PHE A 25 -9.84 21.60 -9.31
CA PHE A 25 -8.44 21.45 -9.66
C PHE A 25 -8.27 20.63 -10.93
N THR A 26 -7.45 21.15 -11.86
CA THR A 26 -7.10 20.49 -13.13
C THR A 26 -5.57 20.45 -13.27
N TYR A 27 -5.01 19.26 -13.53
CA TYR A 27 -3.59 19.10 -13.83
C TYR A 27 -3.22 19.74 -15.17
N PRO A 28 -1.95 20.16 -15.41
CA PRO A 28 -1.52 20.70 -16.69
C PRO A 28 -1.79 19.70 -17.82
N GLY A 29 -2.44 20.17 -18.90
CA GLY A 29 -2.80 19.34 -20.04
C GLY A 29 -4.00 18.40 -19.80
N GLY A 30 -4.62 18.43 -18.60
CA GLY A 30 -5.85 17.67 -18.31
C GLY A 30 -7.06 18.27 -19.02
N VAL A 31 -7.90 17.39 -19.60
CA VAL A 31 -9.14 17.82 -20.30
C VAL A 31 -10.28 18.06 -19.31
N ALA A 32 -10.27 17.37 -18.17
CA ALA A 32 -11.29 17.46 -17.14
C ALA A 32 -10.67 17.72 -15.76
N PRO A 33 -11.38 18.39 -14.84
CA PRO A 33 -10.92 18.58 -13.48
C PRO A 33 -10.90 17.25 -12.71
N VAL A 34 -9.85 17.04 -11.92
CA VAL A 34 -9.73 15.92 -10.97
C VAL A 34 -10.60 16.17 -9.73
N LEU A 35 -10.75 17.43 -9.34
CA LEU A 35 -11.69 17.88 -8.32
C LEU A 35 -12.61 18.93 -8.96
N ASP A 36 -13.93 18.77 -8.82
CA ASP A 36 -14.96 19.65 -9.34
C ASP A 36 -15.89 20.15 -8.21
N ARG A 37 -15.67 21.37 -7.75
CA ARG A 37 -16.40 22.00 -6.64
C ARG A 37 -16.45 21.11 -5.39
N ALA A 38 -15.34 20.45 -5.09
CA ALA A 38 -15.20 19.62 -3.89
C ALA A 38 -15.32 20.48 -2.63
N SER A 39 -16.15 20.06 -1.70
CA SER A 39 -16.35 20.77 -0.42
C SER A 39 -16.43 19.75 0.72
N LEU A 40 -15.74 20.03 1.83
CA LEU A 40 -15.80 19.24 3.05
C LEU A 40 -15.42 20.09 4.27
N VAL A 41 -15.87 19.64 5.45
CA VAL A 41 -15.55 20.27 6.73
C VAL A 41 -15.13 19.19 7.72
N VAL A 42 -13.88 19.28 8.22
CA VAL A 42 -13.35 18.39 9.26
C VAL A 42 -13.32 19.14 10.58
N PRO A 43 -14.05 18.69 11.61
CA PRO A 43 -14.04 19.30 12.93
C PRO A 43 -12.65 19.21 13.59
N ASP A 44 -12.33 20.16 14.47
CA ASP A 44 -11.11 20.11 15.30
C ASP A 44 -11.14 18.89 16.23
N GLY A 45 -10.03 18.17 16.35
CA GLY A 45 -9.89 16.93 17.12
C GLY A 45 -10.50 15.68 16.47
N ALA A 46 -11.09 15.78 15.25
CA ALA A 46 -11.67 14.64 14.54
C ALA A 46 -10.60 13.65 14.08
N PHE A 47 -11.01 12.38 13.95
CA PHE A 47 -10.34 11.37 13.15
C PHE A 47 -11.19 11.14 11.90
N ALA A 48 -10.81 11.77 10.79
CA ALA A 48 -11.58 11.77 9.56
C ALA A 48 -11.00 10.80 8.52
N LEU A 49 -11.86 10.05 7.82
CA LEU A 49 -11.46 9.22 6.69
C LEU A 49 -11.88 9.89 5.38
N LEU A 50 -10.97 9.92 4.42
CA LEU A 50 -11.22 10.33 3.04
C LEU A 50 -11.10 9.10 2.15
N THR A 51 -12.23 8.57 1.68
CA THR A 51 -12.30 7.29 0.96
C THR A 51 -12.60 7.50 -0.52
N GLY A 52 -12.47 6.46 -1.32
CA GLY A 52 -12.79 6.47 -2.74
C GLY A 52 -11.81 5.63 -3.56
N PRO A 53 -12.13 5.32 -4.83
CA PRO A 53 -11.29 4.52 -5.69
C PRO A 53 -9.93 5.19 -5.95
N THR A 54 -8.98 4.39 -6.41
CA THR A 54 -7.68 4.90 -6.87
C THR A 54 -7.88 5.87 -8.02
N GLY A 55 -7.17 7.02 -7.97
CA GLY A 55 -7.32 8.07 -9.00
C GLY A 55 -8.50 9.04 -8.79
N SER A 56 -9.32 8.88 -7.75
CA SER A 56 -10.48 9.76 -7.49
C SER A 56 -10.13 11.18 -7.04
N GLY A 57 -8.85 11.49 -6.78
CA GLY A 57 -8.41 12.83 -6.36
C GLY A 57 -8.14 12.99 -4.85
N LYS A 58 -8.18 11.94 -4.02
CA LYS A 58 -7.89 11.98 -2.58
C LYS A 58 -6.54 12.62 -2.26
N SER A 59 -5.46 12.07 -2.85
CA SER A 59 -4.09 12.57 -2.66
C SER A 59 -3.94 14.01 -3.16
N THR A 60 -4.62 14.36 -4.26
CA THR A 60 -4.64 15.73 -4.80
C THR A 60 -5.27 16.69 -3.80
N LEU A 61 -6.42 16.31 -3.22
CA LEU A 61 -7.11 17.14 -2.22
C LEU A 61 -6.24 17.34 -0.98
N LEU A 62 -5.62 16.27 -0.45
CA LEU A 62 -4.72 16.39 0.71
C LEU A 62 -3.50 17.26 0.42
N ARG A 63 -2.85 17.11 -0.75
CA ARG A 63 -1.69 17.92 -1.14
C ARG A 63 -2.05 19.40 -1.34
N LEU A 64 -3.25 19.71 -1.82
CA LEU A 64 -3.72 21.08 -1.95
C LEU A 64 -3.95 21.76 -0.58
N ALA A 65 -4.07 20.99 0.49
CA ALA A 65 -4.10 21.50 1.86
C ALA A 65 -2.70 21.74 2.47
N LYS A 66 -1.62 21.39 1.74
CA LYS A 66 -0.22 21.61 2.13
C LYS A 66 0.53 22.29 0.98
N PRO A 67 0.62 23.62 0.96
CA PRO A 67 1.14 24.40 -0.17
C PRO A 67 2.52 23.97 -0.69
N GLU A 68 3.41 23.52 0.20
CA GLU A 68 4.79 23.12 -0.14
C GLU A 68 4.87 21.88 -1.04
N ILE A 69 3.81 21.07 -1.05
CA ILE A 69 3.72 19.84 -1.86
C ILE A 69 2.51 19.86 -2.80
N ALA A 70 1.84 21.02 -2.92
CA ALA A 70 0.70 21.17 -3.82
C ALA A 70 1.13 20.91 -5.27
N PRO A 71 0.37 20.10 -6.03
CA PRO A 71 0.68 19.85 -7.44
C PRO A 71 0.49 21.12 -8.27
N ALA A 72 1.26 21.23 -9.35
CA ALA A 72 1.04 22.26 -10.35
C ALA A 72 -0.29 22.02 -11.10
N GLY A 73 -1.01 23.10 -11.40
CA GLY A 73 -2.28 23.03 -12.11
C GLY A 73 -3.15 24.26 -11.91
N GLU A 74 -4.31 24.26 -12.56
CA GLU A 74 -5.31 25.31 -12.40
C GLU A 74 -6.19 25.00 -11.19
N ARG A 75 -6.31 25.97 -10.28
CA ARG A 75 -7.07 25.84 -9.04
C ARG A 75 -8.03 27.01 -8.84
N THR A 76 -9.26 26.71 -8.48
CA THR A 76 -10.24 27.66 -7.93
C THR A 76 -10.79 27.15 -6.61
N GLY A 77 -11.48 28.00 -5.85
CA GLY A 77 -11.97 27.67 -4.52
C GLY A 77 -10.93 27.88 -3.40
N GLU A 78 -11.29 27.51 -2.19
CA GLU A 78 -10.51 27.80 -0.98
C GLU A 78 -10.22 26.50 -0.20
N VAL A 79 -9.06 26.46 0.43
CA VAL A 79 -8.71 25.45 1.44
C VAL A 79 -8.21 26.19 2.68
N LEU A 80 -8.94 26.02 3.77
CA LEU A 80 -8.69 26.72 5.02
C LEU A 80 -8.27 25.70 6.09
N ALA A 81 -7.18 26.00 6.80
CA ALA A 81 -6.80 25.27 8.01
C ALA A 81 -7.01 26.20 9.22
N PHE A 82 -7.83 25.77 10.16
CA PHE A 82 -8.20 26.56 11.34
C PHE A 82 -8.71 27.96 10.99
N GLY A 83 -9.46 28.07 9.88
CA GLY A 83 -10.07 29.32 9.40
C GLY A 83 -9.16 30.23 8.57
N ALA A 84 -7.87 29.91 8.40
CA ALA A 84 -6.95 30.66 7.58
C ALA A 84 -6.65 29.94 6.26
N ASP A 85 -6.57 30.67 5.15
CA ASP A 85 -6.20 30.10 3.85
C ASP A 85 -4.77 29.54 3.94
N VAL A 86 -4.62 28.25 3.62
CA VAL A 86 -3.33 27.56 3.71
C VAL A 86 -2.23 28.22 2.89
N ARG A 87 -2.59 28.93 1.81
CA ARG A 87 -1.64 29.68 0.95
C ARG A 87 -1.08 30.94 1.60
N SER A 88 -1.70 31.40 2.68
CA SER A 88 -1.23 32.58 3.41
C SER A 88 -0.19 32.26 4.48
N PHE A 89 0.04 30.97 4.77
CA PHE A 89 0.99 30.54 5.79
C PHE A 89 2.44 30.75 5.34
N SER A 90 3.27 31.25 6.25
CA SER A 90 4.71 31.09 6.16
C SER A 90 5.10 29.60 6.33
N PRO A 91 6.29 29.16 5.91
CA PRO A 91 6.73 27.76 6.11
C PRO A 91 6.63 27.28 7.57
N ALA A 92 6.96 28.16 8.53
CA ALA A 92 6.87 27.83 9.96
C ALA A 92 5.41 27.69 10.43
N GLU A 93 4.51 28.58 10.01
CA GLU A 93 3.09 28.48 10.31
C GLU A 93 2.46 27.25 9.66
N SER A 94 2.83 26.95 8.40
CA SER A 94 2.36 25.77 7.69
C SER A 94 2.80 24.48 8.42
N ALA A 95 4.06 24.39 8.86
CA ALA A 95 4.56 23.23 9.59
C ALA A 95 3.88 23.06 10.97
N ALA A 96 3.57 24.16 11.66
CA ALA A 96 2.85 24.13 12.94
C ALA A 96 1.33 23.87 12.76
N ALA A 97 0.74 24.25 11.63
CA ALA A 97 -0.68 24.03 11.36
C ALA A 97 -0.95 22.63 10.82
N VAL A 98 -0.19 22.22 9.78
CA VAL A 98 -0.48 21.02 8.97
C VAL A 98 0.76 20.16 8.79
N GLY A 99 0.75 18.94 9.33
CA GLY A 99 1.70 17.87 9.06
C GLY A 99 1.20 17.01 7.91
N TYR A 100 2.12 16.46 7.12
CA TYR A 100 1.80 15.54 6.02
C TYR A 100 2.67 14.28 6.10
N VAL A 101 2.04 13.11 5.94
CA VAL A 101 2.72 11.81 5.86
C VAL A 101 2.42 11.19 4.51
N PHE A 102 3.47 10.92 3.74
CA PHE A 102 3.36 10.35 2.39
C PHE A 102 3.01 8.86 2.42
N GLN A 103 2.45 8.38 1.32
CA GLN A 103 2.16 6.96 1.09
C GLN A 103 3.43 6.09 1.20
N SER A 104 4.55 6.55 0.62
CA SER A 104 5.85 5.88 0.74
C SER A 104 6.75 6.68 1.68
N PRO A 105 7.20 6.11 2.80
CA PRO A 105 8.13 6.76 3.71
C PRO A 105 9.48 7.07 3.05
N ASP A 106 9.87 6.31 2.02
CA ASP A 106 11.12 6.53 1.27
C ASP A 106 11.11 7.87 0.51
N ASN A 107 9.94 8.44 0.23
CA ASN A 107 9.82 9.78 -0.36
C ASN A 107 9.86 10.91 0.69
N GLN A 108 9.86 10.57 1.97
CA GLN A 108 9.81 11.53 3.08
C GLN A 108 11.08 11.52 3.91
N ILE A 109 11.65 10.34 4.17
CA ILE A 109 12.88 10.18 4.95
C ILE A 109 14.07 10.61 4.12
N VAL A 110 14.83 11.60 4.61
CA VAL A 110 15.97 12.21 3.89
C VAL A 110 17.30 11.99 4.59
N CYS A 111 17.31 11.64 5.88
CA CYS A 111 18.52 11.45 6.66
C CYS A 111 18.92 9.96 6.74
N ASP A 112 20.24 9.72 6.87
CA ASP A 112 20.80 8.37 6.96
C ASP A 112 20.53 7.68 8.30
N THR A 113 20.23 8.43 9.35
CA THR A 113 20.01 7.90 10.70
C THR A 113 18.69 8.39 11.29
N VAL A 114 18.08 7.55 12.13
CA VAL A 114 16.80 7.83 12.78
C VAL A 114 16.84 9.13 13.61
N TRP A 115 17.88 9.33 14.41
CA TRP A 115 17.97 10.51 15.25
C TRP A 115 18.11 11.82 14.46
N HIS A 116 18.81 11.79 13.33
CA HIS A 116 18.91 12.92 12.40
C HIS A 116 17.56 13.23 11.76
N GLU A 117 16.86 12.21 11.27
CA GLU A 117 15.52 12.37 10.69
C GLU A 117 14.54 13.00 11.68
N MET A 118 14.58 12.58 12.95
CA MET A 118 13.75 13.15 14.02
C MET A 118 14.07 14.62 14.31
N ALA A 119 15.31 15.05 14.11
CA ALA A 119 15.76 16.42 14.34
C ALA A 119 15.59 17.33 13.11
N PHE A 120 15.62 16.76 11.90
CA PHE A 120 15.72 17.50 10.64
C PHE A 120 14.65 18.58 10.46
N GLY A 121 13.38 18.25 10.68
CA GLY A 121 12.28 19.23 10.58
C GLY A 121 12.38 20.33 11.62
N LEU A 122 12.84 20.02 12.85
CA LEU A 122 13.01 20.98 13.93
C LEU A 122 14.19 21.94 13.68
N GLU A 123 15.28 21.43 13.08
CA GLU A 123 16.43 22.25 12.69
C GLU A 123 16.03 23.26 11.62
N ASN A 124 15.31 22.83 10.59
CA ASN A 124 14.82 23.70 9.51
C ASN A 124 13.85 24.77 10.03
N LEU A 125 13.13 24.51 11.11
CA LEU A 125 12.27 25.48 11.76
C LEU A 125 13.02 26.38 12.76
N GLY A 126 14.33 26.21 12.93
CA GLY A 126 15.16 27.01 13.84
C GLY A 126 14.83 26.76 15.32
N VAL A 127 14.31 25.57 15.69
CA VAL A 127 14.01 25.22 17.07
C VAL A 127 15.31 25.18 17.89
N PRO A 128 15.39 25.84 19.08
CA PRO A 128 16.57 25.79 19.92
C PRO A 128 16.97 24.36 20.30
N ALA A 129 18.29 24.10 20.38
CA ALA A 129 18.83 22.76 20.59
C ALA A 129 18.26 22.01 21.82
N ASP A 130 18.02 22.72 22.93
CA ASP A 130 17.48 22.12 24.16
C ASP A 130 16.01 21.72 23.99
N GLU A 131 15.23 22.58 23.33
CA GLU A 131 13.84 22.29 22.99
C GLU A 131 13.75 21.13 21.99
N MET A 132 14.64 21.11 20.98
CA MET A 132 14.73 20.03 20.00
C MET A 132 15.01 18.68 20.67
N ARG A 133 16.03 18.61 21.55
CA ARG A 133 16.34 17.39 22.30
C ARG A 133 15.14 16.88 23.10
N ARG A 134 14.41 17.81 23.74
CA ARG A 134 13.21 17.45 24.50
C ARG A 134 12.12 16.90 23.61
N ARG A 135 11.78 17.58 22.51
CA ARG A 135 10.72 17.13 21.59
C ARG A 135 11.05 15.78 20.94
N VAL A 136 12.29 15.59 20.52
CA VAL A 136 12.76 14.30 19.98
C VAL A 136 12.62 13.20 21.03
N ALA A 137 13.07 13.44 22.26
CA ALA A 137 12.99 12.44 23.32
C ALA A 137 11.54 12.08 23.69
N GLU A 138 10.66 13.09 23.83
CA GLU A 138 9.23 12.90 24.11
C GLU A 138 8.56 12.07 23.00
N THR A 139 8.80 12.44 21.74
CA THR A 139 8.22 11.75 20.58
C THR A 139 8.76 10.33 20.45
N CYS A 140 10.07 10.12 20.58
CA CYS A 140 10.67 8.78 20.54
C CYS A 140 10.12 7.88 21.66
N ASN A 141 9.90 8.40 22.85
CA ASN A 141 9.27 7.65 23.96
C ASN A 141 7.81 7.30 23.62
N PHE A 142 7.05 8.26 23.09
CA PHE A 142 5.66 8.04 22.72
C PHE A 142 5.50 6.92 21.68
N PHE A 143 6.41 6.86 20.69
CA PHE A 143 6.40 5.87 19.61
C PHE A 143 7.22 4.60 19.91
N GLY A 144 7.86 4.51 21.08
CA GLY A 144 8.66 3.33 21.46
C GLY A 144 9.92 3.13 20.60
N MET A 145 10.50 4.21 20.08
CA MET A 145 11.61 4.18 19.12
C MET A 145 12.99 3.96 19.77
N GLY A 146 13.06 3.89 21.11
CA GLY A 146 14.33 3.77 21.86
C GLY A 146 15.27 2.68 21.35
N PRO A 147 14.81 1.45 21.09
CA PRO A 147 15.68 0.35 20.64
C PRO A 147 16.41 0.59 19.32
N TRP A 148 15.84 1.38 18.42
CA TRP A 148 16.39 1.64 17.07
C TRP A 148 16.65 3.12 16.79
N PHE A 149 16.68 3.97 17.83
CA PHE A 149 16.92 5.41 17.72
C PHE A 149 18.27 5.75 17.04
N ARG A 150 19.29 4.89 17.18
CA ARG A 150 20.63 5.08 16.59
C ARG A 150 20.86 4.27 15.32
N ALA A 151 19.84 3.56 14.83
CA ALA A 151 19.94 2.75 13.61
C ALA A 151 20.07 3.63 12.36
N GLN A 152 20.62 3.05 11.29
CA GLN A 152 20.52 3.61 9.95
C GLN A 152 19.06 3.50 9.46
N THR A 153 18.58 4.50 8.74
CA THR A 153 17.21 4.48 8.18
C THR A 153 17.03 3.38 7.13
N SER A 154 18.10 2.99 6.44
CA SER A 154 18.13 1.87 5.49
C SER A 154 17.95 0.49 6.14
N GLU A 155 18.28 0.34 7.44
CA GLU A 155 18.14 -0.91 8.19
C GLU A 155 16.71 -1.13 8.72
N LEU A 156 15.86 -0.10 8.68
CA LEU A 156 14.52 -0.16 9.23
C LEU A 156 13.58 -1.01 8.38
N SER A 157 12.69 -1.75 9.04
CA SER A 157 11.55 -2.37 8.36
C SER A 157 10.58 -1.32 7.78
N GLY A 158 9.72 -1.71 6.84
CA GLY A 158 8.70 -0.82 6.27
C GLY A 158 7.82 -0.16 7.34
N GLY A 159 7.38 -0.93 8.35
CA GLY A 159 6.59 -0.41 9.47
C GLY A 159 7.36 0.57 10.35
N GLN A 160 8.64 0.30 10.61
CA GLN A 160 9.50 1.23 11.34
C GLN A 160 9.75 2.53 10.57
N ARG A 161 9.97 2.46 9.25
CA ARG A 161 10.10 3.65 8.39
C ARG A 161 8.82 4.48 8.40
N GLN A 162 7.65 3.84 8.31
CA GLN A 162 6.37 4.55 8.38
C GLN A 162 6.15 5.21 9.74
N THR A 163 6.51 4.50 10.82
CA THR A 163 6.48 5.06 12.19
C THR A 163 7.45 6.24 12.34
N LEU A 164 8.65 6.16 11.76
CA LEU A 164 9.63 7.25 11.76
C LEU A 164 9.09 8.48 11.04
N ALA A 165 8.51 8.33 9.83
CA ALA A 165 7.92 9.43 9.07
C ALA A 165 6.80 10.13 9.85
N LEU A 166 5.92 9.35 10.51
CA LEU A 166 4.88 9.87 11.38
C LEU A 166 5.47 10.60 12.60
N ALA A 167 6.44 10.00 13.28
CA ALA A 167 7.06 10.55 14.49
C ALA A 167 7.83 11.86 14.18
N ALA A 168 8.61 11.90 13.10
CA ALA A 168 9.33 13.10 12.66
C ALA A 168 8.36 14.26 12.33
N THR A 169 7.24 13.95 11.69
CA THR A 169 6.17 14.93 11.44
C THR A 169 5.56 15.43 12.75
N LEU A 170 5.24 14.54 13.69
CA LEU A 170 4.63 14.91 14.98
C LEU A 170 5.59 15.64 15.92
N ALA A 171 6.91 15.47 15.80
CA ALA A 171 7.89 16.25 16.55
C ALA A 171 7.78 17.76 16.30
N MET A 172 7.32 18.15 15.10
CA MET A 172 7.04 19.56 14.76
C MET A 172 5.76 20.10 15.43
N ARG A 173 4.95 19.22 16.04
CA ARG A 173 3.68 19.53 16.76
C ARG A 173 2.61 20.17 15.87
N PRO A 174 2.28 19.59 14.71
CA PRO A 174 1.17 20.07 13.88
C PRO A 174 -0.16 19.87 14.60
N ARG A 175 -1.12 20.76 14.35
CA ARG A 175 -2.49 20.64 14.88
C ARG A 175 -3.38 19.75 14.00
N LEU A 176 -3.11 19.70 12.69
CA LEU A 176 -3.77 18.85 11.70
C LEU A 176 -2.74 17.94 11.07
N LEU A 177 -3.03 16.64 11.01
CA LEU A 177 -2.20 15.63 10.38
C LEU A 177 -2.94 15.04 9.19
N LEU A 178 -2.35 15.15 8.01
CA LEU A 178 -2.84 14.58 6.75
C LEU A 178 -1.98 13.37 6.41
N LEU A 179 -2.62 12.21 6.15
CA LEU A 179 -1.91 10.98 5.79
C LEU A 179 -2.48 10.43 4.48
N ASP A 180 -1.60 10.17 3.53
CA ASP A 180 -1.94 9.64 2.21
C ASP A 180 -1.61 8.14 2.17
N GLU A 181 -2.64 7.28 2.20
CA GLU A 181 -2.53 5.80 2.17
C GLU A 181 -1.46 5.23 3.14
N PRO A 182 -1.43 5.62 4.43
CA PRO A 182 -0.30 5.39 5.31
C PRO A 182 -0.05 3.91 5.66
N THR A 183 -1.03 3.03 5.45
CA THR A 183 -0.93 1.59 5.78
C THR A 183 -0.78 0.69 4.56
N SER A 184 -0.85 1.23 3.35
CA SER A 184 -0.84 0.44 2.09
C SER A 184 0.43 -0.40 1.88
N MET A 185 1.52 -0.08 2.59
CA MET A 185 2.81 -0.78 2.51
C MET A 185 3.06 -1.72 3.69
N LEU A 186 2.15 -1.77 4.66
CA LEU A 186 2.32 -2.49 5.92
C LEU A 186 1.72 -3.89 5.85
N ASP A 187 2.32 -4.84 6.56
CA ASP A 187 1.65 -6.10 6.86
C ASP A 187 0.57 -5.90 7.94
N PRO A 188 -0.36 -6.84 8.13
CA PRO A 188 -1.48 -6.65 9.07
C PRO A 188 -1.07 -6.38 10.52
N ILE A 189 0.10 -6.88 10.97
CA ILE A 189 0.61 -6.65 12.33
C ILE A 189 1.15 -5.23 12.44
N ALA A 190 1.98 -4.81 11.48
CA ALA A 190 2.52 -3.47 11.42
C ALA A 190 1.41 -2.42 11.21
N GLU A 191 0.39 -2.72 10.40
CA GLU A 191 -0.78 -1.88 10.20
C GLU A 191 -1.52 -1.64 11.53
N LYS A 192 -1.87 -2.70 12.27
CA LYS A 192 -2.54 -2.57 13.58
C LYS A 192 -1.70 -1.76 14.57
N ALA A 193 -0.39 -2.00 14.62
CA ALA A 193 0.52 -1.25 15.48
C ALA A 193 0.56 0.23 15.11
N PHE A 194 0.68 0.55 13.80
CA PHE A 194 0.70 1.92 13.29
C PHE A 194 -0.62 2.65 13.57
N LEU A 195 -1.77 2.01 13.29
CA LEU A 195 -3.09 2.58 13.57
C LEU A 195 -3.29 2.83 15.08
N GLY A 196 -2.84 1.92 15.93
CA GLY A 196 -2.86 2.13 17.38
C GLY A 196 -2.07 3.36 17.81
N LEU A 197 -0.88 3.59 17.23
CA LEU A 197 -0.07 4.78 17.48
C LEU A 197 -0.74 6.06 16.95
N LEU A 198 -1.30 6.01 15.76
CA LEU A 198 -2.00 7.14 15.15
C LEU A 198 -3.24 7.53 15.95
N PHE A 199 -4.03 6.55 16.37
CA PHE A 199 -5.20 6.76 17.22
C PHE A 199 -4.84 7.34 18.59
N ARG A 200 -3.76 6.85 19.23
CA ARG A 200 -3.23 7.44 20.45
C ARG A 200 -2.83 8.90 20.24
N ALA A 201 -2.15 9.22 19.13
CA ALA A 201 -1.79 10.60 18.81
C ALA A 201 -3.03 11.50 18.69
N ASN A 202 -4.09 11.05 18.03
CA ASN A 202 -5.35 11.79 17.97
C ASN A 202 -5.96 11.99 19.36
N ARG A 203 -6.08 10.94 20.18
CA ARG A 203 -6.79 10.97 21.47
C ARG A 203 -6.01 11.62 22.58
N GLU A 204 -4.71 11.32 22.70
CA GLU A 204 -3.89 11.78 23.83
C GLU A 204 -3.28 13.17 23.56
N LEU A 205 -2.96 13.49 22.29
CA LEU A 205 -2.38 14.78 21.93
C LEU A 205 -3.41 15.77 21.37
N GLY A 206 -4.65 15.33 21.12
CA GLY A 206 -5.72 16.19 20.61
C GLY A 206 -5.54 16.65 19.17
N ILE A 207 -4.71 15.95 18.38
CA ILE A 207 -4.38 16.32 17.01
C ILE A 207 -5.53 15.87 16.09
N THR A 208 -5.99 16.74 15.19
CA THR A 208 -6.93 16.35 14.13
C THR A 208 -6.20 15.48 13.11
N VAL A 209 -6.81 14.38 12.71
CA VAL A 209 -6.25 13.42 11.76
C VAL A 209 -7.18 13.27 10.56
N VAL A 210 -6.62 13.36 9.34
CA VAL A 210 -7.32 13.05 8.10
C VAL A 210 -6.53 11.99 7.34
N VAL A 211 -7.12 10.82 7.12
CA VAL A 211 -6.49 9.71 6.41
C VAL A 211 -7.19 9.50 5.07
N ALA A 212 -6.47 9.67 3.98
CA ALA A 212 -6.91 9.19 2.68
C ALA A 212 -6.60 7.70 2.57
N THR A 213 -7.61 6.90 2.25
CA THR A 213 -7.47 5.45 2.07
C THR A 213 -8.52 4.89 1.12
N HIS A 214 -8.16 3.83 0.42
CA HIS A 214 -9.09 3.00 -0.35
C HIS A 214 -9.60 1.78 0.46
N ALA A 215 -8.97 1.46 1.60
CA ALA A 215 -9.31 0.35 2.49
C ALA A 215 -9.66 0.87 3.91
N PRO A 216 -10.83 1.50 4.10
CA PRO A 216 -11.19 2.15 5.35
C PRO A 216 -11.54 1.20 6.50
N GLN A 217 -11.72 -0.10 6.24
CA GLN A 217 -12.30 -1.07 7.18
C GLN A 217 -11.52 -1.14 8.49
N ALA A 218 -10.17 -1.22 8.40
CA ALA A 218 -9.30 -1.29 9.59
C ALA A 218 -9.28 0.00 10.43
N MET A 219 -9.76 1.12 9.86
CA MET A 219 -9.76 2.45 10.50
C MET A 219 -11.16 2.91 10.90
N ALA A 220 -12.22 2.22 10.41
CA ALA A 220 -13.61 2.65 10.59
C ALA A 220 -14.00 2.78 12.07
N GLU A 221 -13.48 1.90 12.95
CA GLU A 221 -13.73 1.93 14.39
C GLU A 221 -13.13 3.17 15.11
N TYR A 222 -12.10 3.78 14.53
CA TYR A 222 -11.43 4.97 15.06
C TYR A 222 -12.03 6.27 14.53
N ALA A 223 -12.72 6.20 13.39
CA ALA A 223 -13.22 7.36 12.68
C ALA A 223 -14.37 8.06 13.42
N THR A 224 -14.36 9.38 13.40
CA THR A 224 -15.43 10.24 13.91
C THR A 224 -16.30 10.84 12.79
N CYS A 225 -15.75 10.93 11.57
CA CYS A 225 -16.45 11.31 10.35
C CYS A 225 -15.75 10.72 9.14
N ALA A 226 -16.45 10.60 8.02
CA ALA A 226 -15.90 10.08 6.79
C ALA A 226 -16.48 10.76 5.56
N PHE A 227 -15.66 10.87 4.52
CA PHE A 227 -15.98 11.49 3.25
C PHE A 227 -15.56 10.55 2.11
N ALA A 228 -16.38 10.47 1.06
CA ALA A 228 -16.04 9.78 -0.16
C ALA A 228 -15.76 10.76 -1.28
N VAL A 229 -14.68 10.50 -2.01
CA VAL A 229 -14.28 11.23 -3.22
C VAL A 229 -14.65 10.38 -4.43
N GLY A 230 -15.51 10.89 -5.28
CA GLY A 230 -15.95 10.26 -6.52
C GLY A 230 -16.33 11.29 -7.56
N GLU A 231 -15.97 11.05 -8.82
CA GLU A 231 -16.28 11.95 -9.95
C GLU A 231 -15.89 13.43 -9.67
N GLY A 232 -14.75 13.63 -9.01
CA GLY A 232 -14.25 14.95 -8.63
C GLY A 232 -14.97 15.63 -7.47
N ARG A 233 -16.01 15.03 -6.90
CA ARG A 233 -16.82 15.58 -5.80
C ARG A 233 -16.55 14.86 -4.49
N VAL A 234 -16.88 15.55 -3.39
CA VAL A 234 -16.77 14.98 -2.04
C VAL A 234 -18.15 14.98 -1.40
N HIS A 235 -18.51 13.88 -0.76
CA HIS A 235 -19.74 13.75 0.03
C HIS A 235 -19.46 13.02 1.33
N GLU A 236 -20.21 13.34 2.37
CA GLU A 236 -20.13 12.68 3.66
C GLU A 236 -20.73 11.27 3.57
N VAL A 237 -20.13 10.30 4.25
CA VAL A 237 -20.56 8.89 4.29
C VAL A 237 -20.75 8.45 5.72
N GLU A 238 -21.74 7.58 5.94
CA GLU A 238 -21.96 6.99 7.25
C GLU A 238 -20.83 5.98 7.61
N LEU A 239 -20.30 6.09 8.81
CA LEU A 239 -19.21 5.22 9.30
C LEU A 239 -19.59 3.73 9.27
N GLY A 240 -20.85 3.41 9.49
CA GLY A 240 -21.35 2.03 9.44
C GLY A 240 -21.25 1.36 8.06
N GLU A 241 -21.17 2.15 7.00
CA GLU A 241 -20.98 1.62 5.64
C GLU A 241 -19.52 1.28 5.36
N LEU A 242 -18.58 1.99 5.96
CA LEU A 242 -17.13 1.77 5.77
C LEU A 242 -16.63 0.48 6.41
N ALA A 243 -17.28 0.03 7.48
CA ALA A 243 -16.92 -1.22 8.17
C ALA A 243 -17.30 -2.47 7.37
N LYS A 244 -18.12 -2.33 6.32
CA LYS A 244 -18.55 -3.46 5.49
C LYS A 244 -17.45 -3.83 4.50
N SER A 245 -16.73 -4.91 4.76
CA SER A 245 -15.85 -5.51 3.76
C SER A 245 -16.70 -6.08 2.61
N ARG A 246 -16.34 -5.79 1.37
CA ARG A 246 -16.87 -6.50 0.21
C ARG A 246 -16.00 -7.75 -0.01
N PRO A 247 -16.55 -8.95 0.21
CA PRO A 247 -15.77 -10.16 -0.04
C PRO A 247 -15.38 -10.22 -1.52
N LEU A 248 -14.14 -10.59 -1.79
CA LEU A 248 -13.71 -10.91 -3.14
C LEU A 248 -14.47 -12.15 -3.61
N ALA A 249 -14.93 -12.13 -4.86
CA ALA A 249 -15.55 -13.31 -5.47
C ALA A 249 -14.47 -14.40 -5.61
N ALA A 250 -14.62 -15.48 -4.84
CA ALA A 250 -13.69 -16.59 -4.91
C ALA A 250 -13.81 -17.33 -6.25
N LEU A 251 -12.68 -17.82 -6.75
CA LEU A 251 -12.66 -18.72 -7.89
C LEU A 251 -13.37 -20.04 -7.53
N PRO A 252 -13.95 -20.77 -8.50
CA PRO A 252 -14.50 -22.08 -8.27
C PRO A 252 -13.48 -22.98 -7.56
N ALA A 253 -13.88 -23.58 -6.43
CA ALA A 253 -13.04 -24.52 -5.71
C ALA A 253 -12.74 -25.72 -6.59
N ARG A 254 -11.52 -26.22 -6.53
CA ARG A 254 -11.08 -27.45 -7.20
C ARG A 254 -10.15 -28.23 -6.28
N GLU A 255 -9.96 -29.48 -6.58
CA GLU A 255 -8.88 -30.26 -5.96
C GLU A 255 -7.54 -29.74 -6.47
N ALA A 256 -6.57 -29.62 -5.56
CA ALA A 256 -5.23 -29.20 -5.92
C ALA A 256 -4.64 -30.23 -6.91
N PRO A 257 -4.01 -29.77 -8.02
CA PRO A 257 -3.50 -30.68 -9.02
C PRO A 257 -2.41 -31.59 -8.45
N GLU A 258 -2.36 -32.80 -8.94
CA GLU A 258 -1.30 -33.79 -8.66
C GLU A 258 -0.45 -34.00 -9.92
N GLY A 259 0.84 -34.32 -9.75
CA GLY A 259 1.67 -34.63 -10.89
C GLY A 259 3.10 -34.15 -10.80
N ALA A 260 3.62 -33.73 -11.95
CA ALA A 260 5.01 -33.28 -12.08
C ALA A 260 5.24 -31.95 -11.36
N ALA A 261 6.40 -31.80 -10.73
CA ALA A 261 6.79 -30.53 -10.14
C ALA A 261 7.15 -29.51 -11.23
N ALA A 262 6.55 -28.33 -11.17
CA ALA A 262 6.96 -27.15 -11.91
C ALA A 262 8.25 -26.57 -11.32
N VAL A 263 8.27 -26.42 -9.98
CA VAL A 263 9.44 -25.96 -9.21
C VAL A 263 9.69 -26.95 -8.08
N ASP A 264 10.94 -27.44 -7.95
CA ASP A 264 11.41 -28.34 -6.88
C ASP A 264 12.64 -27.70 -6.23
N VAL A 265 12.49 -27.24 -5.00
CA VAL A 265 13.54 -26.65 -4.16
C VAL A 265 13.82 -27.63 -3.03
N ARG A 266 15.08 -27.98 -2.80
CA ARG A 266 15.50 -28.90 -1.73
C ARG A 266 16.63 -28.34 -0.93
N GLU A 267 16.43 -28.27 0.38
CA GLU A 267 17.40 -27.82 1.38
C GLU A 267 18.07 -26.49 0.98
N ALA A 268 17.31 -25.54 0.44
CA ALA A 268 17.86 -24.31 -0.06
C ALA A 268 18.26 -23.36 1.08
N TRP A 269 19.52 -22.89 1.02
CA TRP A 269 20.06 -21.86 1.90
C TRP A 269 20.46 -20.67 1.07
N LEU A 270 19.96 -19.48 1.43
CA LEU A 270 20.24 -18.23 0.73
C LEU A 270 20.42 -17.08 1.70
N ARG A 271 21.44 -16.27 1.47
CA ARG A 271 21.68 -14.96 2.08
C ARG A 271 22.21 -14.00 1.03
N TYR A 272 21.95 -12.72 1.20
CA TYR A 272 22.42 -11.70 0.25
C TYR A 272 23.88 -11.31 0.53
N ASP A 273 24.24 -11.08 1.79
CA ASP A 273 25.58 -10.71 2.19
C ASP A 273 26.36 -11.93 2.68
N ARG A 274 27.68 -11.94 2.41
CA ARG A 274 28.57 -13.08 2.73
C ARG A 274 28.60 -13.39 4.22
N ASP A 275 28.53 -12.37 5.05
CA ASP A 275 28.57 -12.47 6.52
C ASP A 275 27.22 -12.15 7.17
N GLY A 276 26.15 -11.90 6.35
CA GLY A 276 24.81 -11.62 6.81
C GLY A 276 24.04 -12.87 7.24
N ASP A 277 22.88 -12.64 7.84
CA ASP A 277 21.97 -13.69 8.26
C ASP A 277 21.38 -14.46 7.08
N TRP A 278 21.12 -15.73 7.31
CA TRP A 278 20.41 -16.55 6.33
C TRP A 278 18.95 -16.10 6.21
N VAL A 279 18.55 -15.76 4.99
CA VAL A 279 17.16 -15.38 4.64
C VAL A 279 16.32 -16.64 4.38
N LEU A 280 16.91 -17.65 3.71
CA LEU A 280 16.29 -18.98 3.57
C LEU A 280 17.20 -20.00 4.27
N ARG A 281 16.59 -20.93 5.00
CA ARG A 281 17.28 -21.83 5.93
C ARG A 281 16.85 -23.28 5.73
N GLY A 282 17.52 -24.01 4.81
CA GLY A 282 17.18 -25.40 4.52
C GLY A 282 15.75 -25.56 4.00
N LEU A 283 15.30 -24.64 3.13
CA LEU A 283 13.93 -24.59 2.67
C LEU A 283 13.66 -25.65 1.62
N ASP A 284 12.56 -26.38 1.79
CA ASP A 284 12.00 -27.32 0.79
C ASP A 284 10.68 -26.76 0.23
N LEU A 285 10.56 -26.73 -1.11
CA LEU A 285 9.31 -26.40 -1.81
C LEU A 285 9.12 -27.33 -3.00
N ARG A 286 7.92 -27.92 -3.10
CA ARG A 286 7.49 -28.63 -4.29
C ARG A 286 6.19 -28.01 -4.81
N LEU A 287 6.27 -27.25 -5.89
CA LEU A 287 5.13 -26.65 -6.60
C LEU A 287 4.73 -27.56 -7.76
N ILE A 288 3.48 -27.96 -7.83
CA ILE A 288 2.97 -28.85 -8.87
C ILE A 288 2.53 -28.03 -10.11
N GLN A 289 2.67 -28.60 -11.31
CA GLN A 289 2.20 -27.93 -12.54
C GLN A 289 0.69 -27.69 -12.48
N GLY A 290 0.27 -26.49 -12.88
CA GLY A 290 -1.12 -26.03 -12.87
C GLY A 290 -1.63 -25.63 -11.48
N GLU A 291 -0.82 -25.74 -10.41
CA GLU A 291 -1.20 -25.35 -9.06
C GLU A 291 -1.12 -23.82 -8.86
N VAL A 292 -2.09 -23.28 -8.11
CA VAL A 292 -2.00 -21.93 -7.55
C VAL A 292 -1.61 -22.05 -6.07
N ARG A 293 -0.36 -21.72 -5.75
CA ARG A 293 0.20 -21.77 -4.41
C ARG A 293 0.40 -20.38 -3.85
N ALA A 294 -0.17 -20.10 -2.67
CA ALA A 294 0.11 -18.88 -1.93
C ALA A 294 1.21 -19.10 -0.89
N LEU A 295 2.18 -18.18 -0.84
CA LEU A 295 3.17 -18.04 0.21
C LEU A 295 2.72 -16.93 1.16
N VAL A 296 2.44 -17.28 2.42
CA VAL A 296 2.04 -16.34 3.46
C VAL A 296 3.09 -16.30 4.57
N GLY A 297 3.18 -15.16 5.28
CA GLY A 297 4.16 -14.95 6.35
C GLY A 297 4.43 -13.48 6.57
N GLY A 298 5.05 -13.12 7.68
CA GLY A 298 5.40 -11.73 8.02
C GLY A 298 6.40 -11.11 7.05
N ASN A 299 6.56 -9.79 7.13
CA ASN A 299 7.59 -9.08 6.37
C ASN A 299 8.99 -9.58 6.80
N GLY A 300 9.89 -9.72 5.82
CA GLY A 300 11.24 -10.25 6.07
C GLY A 300 11.33 -11.78 6.22
N SER A 301 10.23 -12.54 6.12
CA SER A 301 10.26 -14.01 6.24
C SER A 301 10.94 -14.73 5.08
N GLY A 302 11.22 -14.03 3.95
CA GLY A 302 11.89 -14.61 2.78
C GLY A 302 10.99 -14.90 1.58
N LYS A 303 9.74 -14.44 1.55
CA LYS A 303 8.78 -14.70 0.43
C LYS A 303 9.31 -14.24 -0.92
N SER A 304 9.69 -12.97 -1.05
CA SER A 304 10.25 -12.39 -2.28
C SER A 304 11.56 -13.08 -2.69
N THR A 305 12.35 -13.48 -1.70
CA THR A 305 13.59 -14.23 -1.92
C THR A 305 13.30 -15.62 -2.49
N LEU A 306 12.26 -16.30 -1.99
CA LEU A 306 11.85 -17.61 -2.52
C LEU A 306 11.30 -17.49 -3.95
N LEU A 307 10.53 -16.45 -4.26
CA LEU A 307 10.09 -16.17 -5.64
C LEU A 307 11.28 -15.92 -6.57
N SER A 308 12.23 -15.09 -6.15
CA SER A 308 13.46 -14.81 -6.91
C SER A 308 14.32 -16.05 -7.11
N LEU A 309 14.36 -16.93 -6.11
CA LEU A 309 15.05 -18.22 -6.18
C LEU A 309 14.36 -19.17 -7.17
N ALA A 310 13.03 -19.26 -7.13
CA ALA A 310 12.21 -20.06 -8.05
C ALA A 310 12.33 -19.57 -9.49
N ALA A 311 12.39 -18.25 -9.70
CA ALA A 311 12.61 -17.61 -11.00
C ALA A 311 14.04 -17.81 -11.55
N GLY A 312 15.01 -18.21 -10.70
CA GLY A 312 16.42 -18.30 -11.07
C GLY A 312 17.15 -16.93 -11.08
N VAL A 313 16.50 -15.87 -10.60
CA VAL A 313 17.10 -14.53 -10.42
C VAL A 313 18.10 -14.56 -9.26
N ALA A 314 17.73 -15.20 -8.15
CA ALA A 314 18.64 -15.46 -7.03
C ALA A 314 19.18 -16.91 -7.10
N ARG A 315 20.35 -17.15 -6.46
CA ARG A 315 20.98 -18.48 -6.41
C ARG A 315 21.20 -18.90 -4.96
N ALA A 316 20.77 -20.10 -4.62
CA ALA A 316 21.06 -20.69 -3.33
C ALA A 316 22.57 -20.98 -3.18
N GLN A 317 23.13 -20.70 -2.01
CA GLN A 317 24.51 -21.07 -1.67
C GLN A 317 24.62 -22.56 -1.32
N LYS A 318 23.52 -23.18 -0.83
CA LYS A 318 23.44 -24.63 -0.57
C LYS A 318 22.07 -25.15 -1.02
N GLY A 319 21.98 -26.45 -1.25
CA GLY A 319 20.75 -27.09 -1.71
C GLY A 319 20.64 -27.16 -3.25
N ARG A 320 19.46 -27.49 -3.73
CA ARG A 320 19.16 -27.64 -5.16
C ARG A 320 17.85 -26.95 -5.51
N VAL A 321 17.84 -26.27 -6.66
CA VAL A 321 16.63 -25.68 -7.26
C VAL A 321 16.50 -26.22 -8.67
N LYS A 322 15.31 -26.72 -9.01
CA LYS A 322 14.96 -27.14 -10.35
C LYS A 322 13.63 -26.48 -10.73
N ASN A 323 13.67 -25.70 -11.80
CA ASN A 323 12.48 -25.11 -12.42
C ASN A 323 12.30 -25.73 -13.80
N ALA A 324 11.24 -26.54 -13.95
CA ALA A 324 10.92 -27.23 -15.20
C ALA A 324 10.33 -26.28 -16.25
N LEU A 325 9.77 -25.15 -15.82
CA LEU A 325 9.09 -24.15 -16.65
C LEU A 325 9.93 -22.87 -16.85
N ALA A 326 11.22 -22.90 -16.59
CA ALA A 326 12.12 -21.73 -16.64
C ALA A 326 12.13 -21.00 -18.00
N ARG A 327 11.75 -21.65 -19.09
CA ARG A 327 11.69 -21.05 -20.44
C ARG A 327 10.40 -20.30 -20.73
N SER A 328 9.34 -20.55 -19.95
CA SER A 328 8.01 -19.96 -20.09
C SER A 328 7.54 -19.49 -18.71
N GLN A 329 8.24 -18.50 -18.16
CA GLN A 329 7.97 -17.95 -16.84
C GLN A 329 7.93 -16.42 -16.86
N ALA A 330 7.13 -15.86 -15.96
CA ALA A 330 7.08 -14.42 -15.72
C ALA A 330 7.10 -14.13 -14.21
N LEU A 331 7.84 -13.10 -13.82
CA LEU A 331 7.94 -12.65 -12.43
C LEU A 331 7.44 -11.21 -12.31
N LEU A 332 6.38 -11.01 -11.52
CA LEU A 332 5.98 -9.69 -11.05
C LEU A 332 6.71 -9.40 -9.73
N PRO A 333 7.67 -8.48 -9.70
CA PRO A 333 8.34 -8.09 -8.46
C PRO A 333 7.45 -7.18 -7.63
N GLN A 334 7.78 -7.02 -6.35
CA GLN A 334 7.04 -6.18 -5.40
C GLN A 334 6.89 -4.72 -5.88
N SER A 335 7.86 -4.18 -6.61
CA SER A 335 7.76 -2.87 -7.27
C SER A 335 7.47 -3.06 -8.76
N PRO A 336 6.29 -2.65 -9.26
CA PRO A 336 5.95 -2.77 -10.68
C PRO A 336 6.90 -1.99 -11.58
N LYS A 337 7.52 -0.91 -11.08
CA LYS A 337 8.49 -0.10 -11.82
C LYS A 337 9.70 -0.90 -12.31
N ALA A 338 10.03 -2.02 -11.66
CA ALA A 338 11.16 -2.86 -12.08
C ALA A 338 10.91 -3.58 -13.41
N VAL A 339 9.67 -3.66 -13.89
CA VAL A 339 9.31 -4.26 -15.19
C VAL A 339 8.77 -3.24 -16.19
N LEU A 340 8.66 -1.96 -15.79
CA LEU A 340 8.22 -0.86 -16.64
C LEU A 340 9.43 -0.04 -17.08
N ALA A 341 9.81 -0.13 -18.35
CA ALA A 341 11.03 0.44 -18.91
C ALA A 341 10.83 1.27 -20.19
N CYS A 342 9.61 1.27 -20.75
CA CYS A 342 9.29 1.99 -21.99
C CYS A 342 8.78 3.41 -21.71
N GLU A 343 8.76 4.25 -22.76
CA GLU A 343 8.35 5.65 -22.65
C GLU A 343 6.82 5.83 -22.64
N THR A 344 6.06 4.88 -23.19
CA THR A 344 4.61 4.95 -23.21
C THR A 344 3.95 3.67 -22.69
N VAL A 345 2.72 3.79 -22.18
CA VAL A 345 1.91 2.66 -21.70
C VAL A 345 1.68 1.65 -22.82
N ARG A 346 1.47 2.11 -24.04
CA ARG A 346 1.31 1.26 -25.23
C ARG A 346 2.58 0.47 -25.51
N ASP A 347 3.75 1.12 -25.50
CA ASP A 347 5.03 0.47 -25.76
C ASP A 347 5.36 -0.58 -24.72
N GLU A 348 4.98 -0.34 -23.44
CA GLU A 348 5.13 -1.35 -22.39
C GLU A 348 4.38 -2.65 -22.71
N LEU A 349 3.14 -2.55 -23.13
CA LEU A 349 2.36 -3.72 -23.51
C LEU A 349 2.86 -4.37 -24.81
N ALA A 350 3.46 -3.62 -25.71
CA ALA A 350 3.96 -4.11 -26.99
C ALA A 350 5.40 -4.65 -26.91
N GLU A 351 6.17 -4.39 -25.86
CA GLU A 351 7.61 -4.67 -25.78
C GLU A 351 7.98 -6.11 -26.13
N TRP A 352 7.17 -7.08 -25.66
CA TRP A 352 7.46 -8.50 -25.85
C TRP A 352 6.65 -9.15 -26.98
N ALA A 353 5.87 -8.38 -27.75
CA ALA A 353 5.00 -8.88 -28.80
C ALA A 353 5.73 -9.74 -29.83
N ALA A 354 6.90 -9.26 -30.31
CA ALA A 354 7.68 -9.96 -31.35
C ALA A 354 8.18 -11.35 -30.90
N GLY A 355 8.39 -11.57 -29.59
CA GLY A 355 8.87 -12.85 -29.05
C GLY A 355 7.79 -13.78 -28.52
N SER A 356 6.57 -13.25 -28.26
CA SER A 356 5.51 -13.95 -27.52
C SER A 356 4.26 -14.25 -28.35
N GLY A 357 4.24 -13.84 -29.62
CA GLY A 357 3.19 -14.21 -30.56
C GLY A 357 1.85 -13.50 -30.38
N TYR A 358 1.82 -12.34 -29.71
CA TYR A 358 0.69 -11.43 -29.68
C TYR A 358 0.99 -10.16 -30.50
N GLY A 359 -0.02 -9.36 -30.85
CA GLY A 359 0.12 -8.19 -31.71
C GLY A 359 -0.65 -6.97 -31.23
N ALA A 360 -0.82 -6.00 -32.11
CA ALA A 360 -1.46 -4.72 -31.79
C ALA A 360 -2.92 -4.89 -31.33
N ALA A 361 -3.64 -5.89 -31.80
CA ALA A 361 -5.02 -6.14 -31.40
C ALA A 361 -5.12 -6.55 -29.93
N GLU A 362 -4.22 -7.41 -29.45
CA GLU A 362 -4.16 -7.82 -28.04
C GLU A 362 -3.69 -6.65 -27.15
N VAL A 363 -2.79 -5.80 -27.64
CA VAL A 363 -2.36 -4.59 -26.93
C VAL A 363 -3.54 -3.60 -26.78
N ASP A 364 -4.31 -3.37 -27.85
CA ASP A 364 -5.48 -2.49 -27.79
C ASP A 364 -6.57 -3.06 -26.87
N ALA A 365 -6.80 -4.37 -26.90
CA ALA A 365 -7.72 -5.05 -25.98
C ALA A 365 -7.27 -4.89 -24.52
N ALA A 366 -5.98 -5.07 -24.23
CA ALA A 366 -5.41 -4.91 -22.90
C ALA A 366 -5.53 -3.46 -22.39
N LEU A 367 -5.28 -2.46 -23.25
CA LEU A 367 -5.51 -1.04 -22.90
C LEU A 367 -6.97 -0.77 -22.55
N GLY A 368 -7.90 -1.36 -23.30
CA GLY A 368 -9.35 -1.24 -23.02
C GLY A 368 -9.73 -1.90 -21.70
N GLU A 369 -9.23 -3.11 -21.44
CA GLU A 369 -9.49 -3.87 -20.21
C GLU A 369 -8.97 -3.14 -18.96
N LEU A 370 -7.79 -2.54 -19.07
CA LEU A 370 -7.20 -1.73 -17.99
C LEU A 370 -7.83 -0.35 -17.83
N GLY A 371 -8.68 0.09 -18.74
CA GLY A 371 -9.20 1.46 -18.77
C GLY A 371 -8.11 2.51 -19.02
N LEU A 372 -7.05 2.15 -19.74
CA LEU A 372 -5.89 2.99 -20.03
C LEU A 372 -5.82 3.46 -21.49
N ALA A 373 -6.89 3.29 -22.27
CA ALA A 373 -6.90 3.69 -23.67
C ALA A 373 -6.55 5.18 -23.88
N ASP A 374 -7.11 6.06 -23.04
CA ASP A 374 -6.84 7.51 -23.07
C ASP A 374 -5.45 7.90 -22.50
N ALA A 375 -4.78 6.96 -21.87
CA ALA A 375 -3.45 7.12 -21.31
C ALA A 375 -2.36 6.36 -22.09
N ALA A 376 -2.69 5.80 -23.25
CA ALA A 376 -1.82 4.92 -24.04
C ALA A 376 -0.47 5.57 -24.39
N ASP A 377 -0.47 6.88 -24.65
CA ASP A 377 0.71 7.65 -25.04
C ASP A 377 1.40 8.36 -23.84
N ARG A 378 0.90 8.14 -22.60
CA ARG A 378 1.53 8.71 -21.39
C ARG A 378 2.68 7.83 -20.94
N HIS A 379 3.62 8.45 -20.20
CA HIS A 379 4.67 7.69 -19.54
C HIS A 379 4.08 6.81 -18.44
N PRO A 380 4.50 5.54 -18.29
CA PRO A 380 3.98 4.63 -17.26
C PRO A 380 4.09 5.16 -15.84
N TYR A 381 5.09 5.98 -15.56
CA TYR A 381 5.31 6.56 -14.22
C TYR A 381 4.34 7.71 -13.90
N ASP A 382 3.61 8.24 -14.88
CA ASP A 382 2.54 9.22 -14.67
C ASP A 382 1.22 8.56 -14.23
N LEU A 383 1.14 7.23 -14.31
CA LEU A 383 0.02 6.44 -13.81
C LEU A 383 0.02 6.37 -12.28
N SER A 384 -1.16 6.15 -11.69
CA SER A 384 -1.25 5.84 -10.26
C SER A 384 -0.55 4.51 -9.94
N GLY A 385 -0.14 4.30 -8.68
CA GLY A 385 0.51 3.05 -8.25
C GLY A 385 -0.29 1.80 -8.58
N GLY A 386 -1.61 1.83 -8.40
CA GLY A 386 -2.50 0.73 -8.77
C GLY A 386 -2.55 0.47 -10.28
N GLN A 387 -2.61 1.54 -11.09
CA GLN A 387 -2.56 1.41 -12.56
C GLN A 387 -1.21 0.86 -13.03
N GLN A 388 -0.09 1.27 -12.42
CA GLN A 388 1.24 0.70 -12.70
C GLN A 388 1.28 -0.79 -12.39
N GLN A 389 0.68 -1.21 -11.26
CA GLN A 389 0.60 -2.61 -10.85
C GLN A 389 -0.20 -3.45 -11.85
N MET A 390 -1.38 -2.95 -12.26
CA MET A 390 -2.21 -3.62 -13.25
C MET A 390 -1.54 -3.67 -14.63
N LEU A 391 -0.90 -2.58 -15.07
CA LEU A 391 -0.14 -2.53 -16.32
C LEU A 391 1.00 -3.56 -16.33
N ALA A 392 1.79 -3.60 -15.24
CA ALA A 392 2.89 -4.56 -15.10
C ALA A 392 2.39 -6.01 -15.15
N LEU A 393 1.30 -6.33 -14.43
CA LEU A 393 0.71 -7.68 -14.46
C LEU A 393 0.18 -8.04 -15.85
N GLN A 394 -0.53 -7.14 -16.51
CA GLN A 394 -1.07 -7.37 -17.86
C GLN A 394 0.04 -7.59 -18.90
N LYS A 395 1.12 -6.82 -18.83
CA LYS A 395 2.32 -7.00 -19.66
C LYS A 395 2.87 -8.42 -19.56
N LEU A 396 3.01 -8.95 -18.32
CA LEU A 396 3.47 -10.31 -18.08
C LEU A 396 2.52 -11.36 -18.68
N LEU A 397 1.22 -11.16 -18.54
CA LEU A 397 0.19 -12.10 -18.97
C LEU A 397 0.02 -12.17 -20.49
N LEU A 398 0.29 -11.09 -21.21
CA LEU A 398 0.28 -11.10 -22.68
C LEU A 398 1.26 -12.13 -23.25
N SER A 399 2.35 -12.46 -22.54
CA SER A 399 3.30 -13.50 -22.93
C SER A 399 2.80 -14.93 -22.66
N LYS A 400 1.65 -15.11 -22.00
CA LYS A 400 1.03 -16.39 -21.64
C LYS A 400 2.01 -17.37 -20.98
N PRO A 401 2.63 -17.02 -19.86
CA PRO A 401 3.63 -17.85 -19.23
C PRO A 401 3.03 -19.12 -18.60
N ASP A 402 3.77 -20.24 -18.68
CA ASP A 402 3.39 -21.50 -18.01
C ASP A 402 3.63 -21.44 -16.48
N LEU A 403 4.55 -20.55 -16.03
CA LEU A 403 4.82 -20.28 -14.62
C LEU A 403 4.72 -18.77 -14.35
N LEU A 404 3.78 -18.40 -13.49
CA LEU A 404 3.57 -17.02 -13.06
C LEU A 404 3.98 -16.88 -11.59
N LEU A 405 4.96 -16.03 -11.35
CA LEU A 405 5.50 -15.72 -10.02
C LEU A 405 5.08 -14.30 -9.65
N LEU A 406 4.30 -14.13 -8.57
CA LEU A 406 3.69 -12.86 -8.20
C LEU A 406 4.10 -12.44 -6.79
N ASP A 407 4.75 -11.29 -6.67
CA ASP A 407 5.12 -10.70 -5.38
C ASP A 407 4.19 -9.53 -5.05
N GLU A 408 3.32 -9.72 -4.06
CA GLU A 408 2.31 -8.76 -3.58
C GLU A 408 1.42 -8.19 -4.71
N PRO A 409 0.74 -9.04 -5.52
CA PRO A 409 0.04 -8.59 -6.72
C PRO A 409 -1.15 -7.67 -6.45
N THR A 410 -1.72 -7.67 -5.25
CA THR A 410 -2.89 -6.85 -4.86
C THR A 410 -2.50 -5.60 -4.08
N LYS A 411 -1.22 -5.36 -3.86
CA LYS A 411 -0.72 -4.26 -3.03
C LYS A 411 -1.11 -2.90 -3.59
N GLY A 412 -1.75 -2.07 -2.76
CA GLY A 412 -2.16 -0.72 -3.14
C GLY A 412 -3.31 -0.65 -4.15
N LEU A 413 -4.03 -1.77 -4.37
CA LEU A 413 -5.18 -1.84 -5.24
C LEU A 413 -6.48 -1.63 -4.47
N ASP A 414 -7.42 -0.93 -5.07
CA ASP A 414 -8.81 -0.85 -4.60
C ASP A 414 -9.58 -2.15 -4.87
N ASP A 415 -10.80 -2.26 -4.36
CA ASP A 415 -11.61 -3.49 -4.47
C ASP A 415 -11.87 -3.90 -5.92
N ALA A 416 -12.05 -2.96 -6.85
CA ALA A 416 -12.29 -3.25 -8.26
C ALA A 416 -11.04 -3.82 -8.92
N ALA A 417 -9.88 -3.22 -8.69
CA ALA A 417 -8.61 -3.70 -9.21
C ALA A 417 -8.21 -5.05 -8.58
N ARG A 418 -8.48 -5.26 -7.28
CA ARG A 418 -8.30 -6.57 -6.63
C ARG A 418 -9.17 -7.67 -7.26
N ALA A 419 -10.45 -7.36 -7.53
CA ALA A 419 -11.34 -8.29 -8.23
C ALA A 419 -10.84 -8.62 -9.64
N TRP A 420 -10.29 -7.64 -10.34
CA TRP A 420 -9.65 -7.85 -11.65
C TRP A 420 -8.44 -8.80 -11.52
N VAL A 421 -7.57 -8.64 -10.51
CA VAL A 421 -6.44 -9.57 -10.27
C VAL A 421 -6.93 -10.99 -9.99
N VAL A 422 -8.01 -11.17 -9.19
CA VAL A 422 -8.63 -12.49 -8.94
C VAL A 422 -9.07 -13.13 -10.26
N HIS A 423 -9.80 -12.38 -11.09
CA HIS A 423 -10.27 -12.88 -12.39
C HIS A 423 -9.10 -13.27 -13.31
N THR A 424 -8.08 -12.45 -13.35
CA THR A 424 -6.90 -12.62 -14.20
C THR A 424 -6.06 -13.82 -13.77
N VAL A 425 -5.82 -14.01 -12.47
CA VAL A 425 -5.16 -15.23 -11.93
C VAL A 425 -6.03 -16.46 -12.22
N GLY A 426 -7.35 -16.33 -12.13
CA GLY A 426 -8.30 -17.39 -12.49
C GLY A 426 -8.20 -17.80 -13.96
N ALA A 427 -8.17 -16.84 -14.85
CA ALA A 427 -8.02 -17.09 -16.28
C ALA A 427 -6.68 -17.78 -16.61
N ALA A 428 -5.57 -17.36 -16.01
CA ALA A 428 -4.27 -17.99 -16.17
C ALA A 428 -4.29 -19.45 -15.64
N ARG A 429 -4.89 -19.67 -14.44
CA ARG A 429 -5.09 -21.00 -13.86
C ARG A 429 -5.89 -21.91 -14.79
N ASP A 430 -7.01 -21.43 -15.32
CA ASP A 430 -7.90 -22.20 -16.17
C ASP A 430 -7.27 -22.50 -17.55
N ALA A 431 -6.31 -21.66 -17.96
CA ALA A 431 -5.44 -21.93 -19.11
C ALA A 431 -4.31 -22.95 -18.81
N GLY A 432 -4.17 -23.42 -17.56
CA GLY A 432 -3.19 -24.42 -17.14
C GLY A 432 -1.88 -23.84 -16.59
N ALA A 433 -1.78 -22.52 -16.41
CA ALA A 433 -0.60 -21.91 -15.82
C ALA A 433 -0.40 -22.33 -14.36
N THR A 434 0.84 -22.50 -13.96
CA THR A 434 1.26 -22.67 -12.57
C THR A 434 1.49 -21.30 -11.96
N VAL A 435 0.94 -21.05 -10.76
CA VAL A 435 1.08 -19.75 -10.09
C VAL A 435 1.68 -19.95 -8.71
N LEU A 436 2.77 -19.22 -8.43
CA LEU A 436 3.31 -19.07 -7.09
C LEU A 436 3.21 -17.58 -6.71
N LEU A 437 2.38 -17.27 -5.72
CA LEU A 437 2.18 -15.91 -5.28
C LEU A 437 2.61 -15.71 -3.83
N ALA A 438 3.23 -14.60 -3.54
CA ALA A 438 3.58 -14.16 -2.19
C ALA A 438 2.71 -12.96 -1.83
N THR A 439 1.98 -13.03 -0.72
CA THR A 439 1.13 -11.91 -0.28
C THR A 439 0.77 -12.02 1.20
N HIS A 440 0.35 -10.91 1.76
CA HIS A 440 -0.28 -10.81 3.08
C HIS A 440 -1.81 -10.58 2.98
N ASP A 441 -2.36 -10.45 1.76
CA ASP A 441 -3.79 -10.30 1.51
C ASP A 441 -4.53 -11.63 1.62
N MET A 442 -4.99 -11.96 2.84
CA MET A 442 -5.65 -13.24 3.12
C MET A 442 -6.98 -13.41 2.37
N ALA A 443 -7.70 -12.32 2.08
CA ALA A 443 -8.93 -12.40 1.29
C ALA A 443 -8.63 -12.78 -0.17
N PHE A 444 -7.53 -12.27 -0.72
CA PHE A 444 -7.05 -12.66 -2.03
C PHE A 444 -6.57 -14.12 -2.05
N VAL A 445 -5.79 -14.54 -1.04
CA VAL A 445 -5.36 -15.94 -0.89
C VAL A 445 -6.56 -16.90 -0.87
N GLU A 446 -7.57 -16.60 -0.04
CA GLU A 446 -8.80 -17.40 0.05
C GLU A 446 -9.54 -17.48 -1.28
N ALA A 447 -9.49 -16.39 -2.07
CA ALA A 447 -10.20 -16.31 -3.34
C ALA A 447 -9.52 -17.11 -4.49
N VAL A 448 -8.18 -17.25 -4.50
CA VAL A 448 -7.48 -17.76 -5.68
C VAL A 448 -6.66 -19.03 -5.45
N ALA A 449 -6.17 -19.29 -4.23
CA ALA A 449 -5.17 -20.33 -3.99
C ALA A 449 -5.78 -21.73 -3.85
N ASP A 450 -5.12 -22.74 -4.42
CA ASP A 450 -5.42 -24.15 -4.17
C ASP A 450 -4.82 -24.59 -2.83
N ARG A 451 -3.59 -24.15 -2.53
CA ARG A 451 -2.85 -24.42 -1.28
C ARG A 451 -2.18 -23.20 -0.75
N VAL A 452 -1.98 -23.17 0.56
CA VAL A 452 -1.26 -22.14 1.30
C VAL A 452 -0.04 -22.73 1.96
N SER A 453 1.11 -22.07 1.80
CA SER A 453 2.35 -22.40 2.50
C SER A 453 2.73 -21.26 3.44
N LEU A 454 2.90 -21.58 4.72
CA LEU A 454 3.31 -20.62 5.74
C LEU A 454 4.84 -20.58 5.82
N LEU A 455 5.40 -19.39 5.55
CA LEU A 455 6.84 -19.13 5.62
C LEU A 455 7.17 -18.38 6.92
N PHE A 456 8.03 -18.98 7.72
CA PHE A 456 8.51 -18.40 8.98
C PHE A 456 9.99 -18.71 9.18
N ASP A 457 10.77 -17.72 9.59
CA ASP A 457 12.22 -17.82 9.83
C ASP A 457 13.02 -18.49 8.69
N GLY A 458 12.64 -18.17 7.44
CA GLY A 458 13.30 -18.71 6.24
C GLY A 458 12.97 -20.17 5.90
N CYS A 459 11.99 -20.78 6.58
CA CYS A 459 11.53 -22.14 6.35
C CYS A 459 10.03 -22.17 6.02
N LEU A 460 9.59 -23.16 5.23
CA LEU A 460 8.15 -23.47 5.11
C LEU A 460 7.74 -24.35 6.29
N THR A 461 6.88 -23.82 7.16
CA THR A 461 6.42 -24.51 8.38
C THR A 461 5.22 -25.41 8.13
N SER A 462 4.33 -25.03 7.21
CA SER A 462 3.21 -25.86 6.76
C SER A 462 2.90 -25.60 5.28
N THR A 463 2.21 -26.57 4.68
CA THR A 463 1.59 -26.46 3.36
C THR A 463 0.28 -27.26 3.40
N GLU A 464 -0.82 -26.55 3.28
CA GLU A 464 -2.16 -27.09 3.50
C GLU A 464 -3.08 -26.67 2.34
N ALA A 465 -4.20 -27.41 2.14
CA ALA A 465 -5.27 -26.92 1.28
C ALA A 465 -5.82 -25.61 1.84
N THR A 466 -6.23 -24.68 0.95
CA THR A 466 -6.67 -23.35 1.39
C THR A 466 -7.79 -23.40 2.44
N ALA A 467 -8.79 -24.28 2.25
CA ALA A 467 -9.87 -24.43 3.21
C ALA A 467 -9.40 -24.93 4.58
N GLU A 468 -8.44 -25.87 4.62
CA GLU A 468 -7.85 -26.41 5.85
C GLU A 468 -7.03 -25.36 6.57
N PHE A 469 -6.21 -24.59 5.83
CA PHE A 469 -5.41 -23.51 6.40
C PHE A 469 -6.28 -22.49 7.13
N PHE A 470 -7.36 -22.01 6.49
CA PHE A 470 -8.25 -21.03 7.13
C PHE A 470 -9.11 -21.61 8.25
N ALA A 471 -9.42 -22.92 8.22
CA ALA A 471 -10.14 -23.60 9.30
C ALA A 471 -9.26 -23.85 10.52
N ALA A 472 -7.97 -24.16 10.32
CA ALA A 472 -7.03 -24.49 11.40
C ALA A 472 -6.36 -23.24 12.02
N SER A 473 -6.28 -22.14 11.29
CA SER A 473 -5.56 -20.94 11.74
C SER A 473 -6.40 -20.11 12.69
N TRP A 474 -5.92 -19.95 13.93
CA TRP A 474 -6.55 -19.03 14.91
C TRP A 474 -6.31 -17.54 14.57
N LEU A 475 -5.23 -17.22 13.85
CA LEU A 475 -4.85 -15.85 13.50
C LEU A 475 -5.48 -15.37 12.18
N TYR A 476 -5.62 -16.29 11.21
CA TYR A 476 -6.14 -16.01 9.87
C TYR A 476 -7.52 -16.64 9.63
N GLY A 477 -8.10 -17.34 10.63
CA GLY A 477 -9.41 -17.97 10.55
C GLY A 477 -10.56 -16.97 10.35
N ARG A 478 -11.69 -17.46 9.86
CA ARG A 478 -12.89 -16.62 9.57
C ARG A 478 -13.44 -15.91 10.80
N ASP A 479 -13.25 -16.49 12.00
CA ASP A 479 -13.73 -15.93 13.27
C ASP A 479 -12.84 -14.81 13.83
N SER A 480 -11.70 -14.54 13.20
CA SER A 480 -10.74 -13.48 13.60
C SER A 480 -10.83 -12.20 12.75
N ARG A 481 -11.82 -12.14 11.87
CA ARG A 481 -12.05 -11.00 10.96
C ARG A 481 -13.21 -10.11 11.40
#